data_8e821ae3d9eda88d4ba609fac64baaaa
#
_entry.id   8e821ae3d9eda88d4ba609fac64baaaa
#
_cell.length_a   1.000
_cell.length_b   1.000
_cell.length_c   1.000
_cell.angle_alpha   90.00
_cell.angle_beta   90.00
_cell.angle_gamma   90.00
#
_symmetry.space_group_name_H-M   'P 1'
#
loop_
_entity.id
_entity.type
_entity.pdbx_description
1 polymer ?
#
loop_
_entity_poly.entity_id
_entity_poly.type
_entity_poly.pdbx_seq_one_letter_code
_entity_poly.pdbx_strand_id
1 'polypeptide(L)'
;MENERPTALVLSRQNIKNLPAASGDRRKEAMQLVKGAYVVMDCEGTPDVILLASGSEVATLVDGAEKLKADGVKVRVVSVPSEGLFRDQSKEYQQSVLPCGVPKFGLTSGLPVTLAGLVGCDGEIAGLDHFGYSAPAG
;
A
#
# COMPACT_ATOMS: atom_id res chain seq x y z
N MET A 1 -20.03 3.61 -7.85
CA MET A 1 -20.24 2.46 -6.93
C MET A 1 -20.57 1.28 -7.80
N GLU A 2 -19.88 0.17 -7.63
CA GLU A 2 -20.29 -1.07 -8.28
C GLU A 2 -21.60 -1.56 -7.66
N ASN A 3 -22.62 -1.74 -8.47
CA ASN A 3 -23.93 -2.21 -8.02
C ASN A 3 -24.09 -3.74 -8.15
N GLU A 4 -23.05 -4.43 -8.64
CA GLU A 4 -23.13 -5.86 -8.97
C GLU A 4 -22.46 -6.78 -7.94
N ARG A 5 -21.67 -6.22 -7.02
CA ARG A 5 -20.97 -6.99 -5.99
C ARG A 5 -21.16 -6.37 -4.61
N PRO A 6 -21.32 -7.18 -3.55
CA PRO A 6 -21.32 -6.65 -2.19
C PRO A 6 -19.94 -6.03 -1.87
N THR A 7 -19.96 -4.91 -1.18
CA THR A 7 -18.73 -4.21 -0.75
C THR A 7 -18.69 -4.16 0.77
N ALA A 8 -17.62 -4.68 1.36
CA ALA A 8 -17.34 -4.55 2.80
C ALA A 8 -16.26 -3.47 2.99
N LEU A 9 -16.53 -2.50 3.84
CA LEU A 9 -15.57 -1.48 4.24
C LEU A 9 -15.07 -1.81 5.65
N VAL A 10 -13.80 -2.24 5.73
CA VAL A 10 -13.15 -2.59 7.00
C VAL A 10 -12.25 -1.44 7.42
N LEU A 11 -12.56 -0.81 8.54
CA LEU A 11 -11.85 0.35 9.06
C LEU A 11 -11.22 0.02 10.43
N SER A 12 -10.01 0.53 10.67
CA SER A 12 -9.40 0.47 11.99
C SER A 12 -9.97 1.57 12.92
N ARG A 13 -9.87 1.36 14.24
CA ARG A 13 -10.19 2.39 15.24
C ARG A 13 -9.00 3.25 15.61
N GLN A 14 -7.86 2.99 15.00
CA GLN A 14 -6.60 3.69 15.26
C GLN A 14 -6.65 5.11 14.68
N ASN A 15 -6.18 6.08 15.45
CA ASN A 15 -5.92 7.42 14.94
C ASN A 15 -4.68 7.39 14.05
N ILE A 16 -4.86 7.69 12.77
CA ILE A 16 -3.77 7.81 11.82
C ILE A 16 -3.61 9.28 11.40
N LYS A 17 -2.37 9.70 11.19
CA LYS A 17 -2.09 11.03 10.67
C LYS A 17 -2.48 11.16 9.20
N ASN A 18 -2.87 12.35 8.80
CA ASN A 18 -3.06 12.66 7.38
C ASN A 18 -1.71 12.59 6.66
N LEU A 19 -1.66 11.81 5.60
CA LEU A 19 -0.45 11.69 4.79
C LEU A 19 -0.30 12.91 3.87
N PRO A 20 0.94 13.38 3.62
CA PRO A 20 1.19 14.40 2.61
C PRO A 20 0.76 13.90 1.23
N ALA A 21 0.36 14.81 0.35
CA ALA A 21 0.00 14.47 -1.01
C ALA A 21 1.24 14.54 -1.91
N ALA A 22 1.49 13.49 -2.70
CA ALA A 22 2.55 13.48 -3.70
C ALA A 22 2.29 14.51 -4.82
N SER A 23 1.02 14.69 -5.20
CA SER A 23 0.59 15.67 -6.21
C SER A 23 0.18 17.03 -5.64
N GLY A 24 0.25 17.23 -4.32
CA GLY A 24 -0.26 18.41 -3.63
C GLY A 24 -1.76 18.39 -3.33
N ASP A 25 -2.51 17.39 -3.82
CA ASP A 25 -3.95 17.23 -3.57
C ASP A 25 -4.27 15.79 -3.12
N ARG A 26 -4.21 15.55 -1.80
CA ARG A 26 -4.50 14.25 -1.19
C ARG A 26 -5.91 13.76 -1.49
N ARG A 27 -6.90 14.66 -1.56
CA ARG A 27 -8.28 14.26 -1.85
C ARG A 27 -8.41 13.67 -3.25
N LYS A 28 -7.77 14.32 -4.22
CA LYS A 28 -7.74 13.83 -5.61
C LYS A 28 -7.02 12.49 -5.72
N GLU A 29 -5.92 12.32 -5.02
CA GLU A 29 -5.20 11.04 -4.97
C GLU A 29 -6.04 9.94 -4.31
N ALA A 30 -6.68 10.23 -3.18
CA ALA A 30 -7.53 9.28 -2.47
C ALA A 30 -8.72 8.81 -3.30
N MET A 31 -9.22 9.59 -4.25
CA MET A 31 -10.27 9.15 -5.18
C MET A 31 -9.81 7.99 -6.07
N GLN A 32 -8.52 7.72 -6.21
CA GLN A 32 -8.00 6.55 -6.92
C GLN A 32 -8.22 5.23 -6.16
N LEU A 33 -8.73 5.29 -4.92
CA LEU A 33 -9.10 4.09 -4.16
C LEU A 33 -10.04 3.16 -4.93
N VAL A 34 -10.86 3.71 -5.85
CA VAL A 34 -11.76 2.93 -6.72
C VAL A 34 -11.02 1.99 -7.68
N LYS A 35 -9.72 2.21 -7.87
CA LYS A 35 -8.86 1.34 -8.68
C LYS A 35 -8.19 0.23 -7.86
N GLY A 36 -8.40 0.21 -6.55
CA GLY A 36 -7.91 -0.83 -5.64
C GLY A 36 -6.48 -0.67 -5.13
N ALA A 37 -5.61 0.00 -5.87
CA ALA A 37 -4.28 0.42 -5.39
C ALA A 37 -3.87 1.72 -6.09
N TYR A 38 -3.09 2.55 -5.40
CA TYR A 38 -2.60 3.82 -5.95
C TYR A 38 -1.33 4.29 -5.23
N VAL A 39 -0.54 5.12 -5.91
CA VAL A 39 0.69 5.69 -5.37
C VAL A 39 0.39 6.78 -4.35
N VAL A 40 1.00 6.70 -3.17
CA VAL A 40 0.87 7.65 -2.06
C VAL A 40 2.09 8.58 -1.99
N MET A 41 3.27 8.02 -2.24
CA MET A 41 4.53 8.73 -2.31
C MET A 41 5.31 8.19 -3.50
N ASP A 42 5.97 9.07 -4.25
CA ASP A 42 6.76 8.67 -5.41
C ASP A 42 8.17 9.28 -5.36
N CYS A 43 9.02 8.82 -6.25
CA CYS A 43 10.37 9.35 -6.49
C CYS A 43 10.54 9.73 -7.97
N GLU A 44 11.59 10.44 -8.29
CA GLU A 44 11.96 10.71 -9.68
C GLU A 44 12.57 9.47 -10.34
N GLY A 45 12.07 9.13 -11.52
CA GLY A 45 12.54 7.99 -12.31
C GLY A 45 12.03 6.64 -11.78
N THR A 46 12.84 5.60 -11.98
CA THR A 46 12.53 4.26 -11.51
C THR A 46 12.84 4.13 -10.01
N PRO A 47 11.91 3.66 -9.18
CA PRO A 47 12.21 3.39 -7.79
C PRO A 47 13.17 2.21 -7.62
N ASP A 48 14.03 2.28 -6.60
CA ASP A 48 14.90 1.18 -6.19
C ASP A 48 14.09 0.12 -5.40
N VAL A 49 13.03 0.56 -4.70
CA VAL A 49 12.13 -0.31 -3.94
C VAL A 49 10.71 0.27 -3.92
N ILE A 50 9.72 -0.62 -3.93
CA ILE A 50 8.32 -0.27 -3.75
C ILE A 50 7.83 -0.85 -2.42
N LEU A 51 7.30 0.02 -1.56
CA LEU A 51 6.67 -0.37 -0.30
C LEU A 51 5.16 -0.37 -0.48
N LEU A 52 4.48 -1.44 -0.09
CA LEU A 52 3.01 -1.53 -0.24
C LEU A 52 2.33 -2.02 1.04
N ALA A 53 1.21 -1.41 1.36
CA ALA A 53 0.40 -1.75 2.52
C ALA A 53 -1.08 -1.39 2.31
N SER A 54 -1.91 -1.87 3.21
CA SER A 54 -3.32 -1.49 3.32
C SER A 54 -3.59 -0.82 4.66
N GLY A 55 -4.51 0.14 4.68
CA GLY A 55 -4.99 0.76 5.93
C GLY A 55 -3.93 1.57 6.68
N SER A 56 -3.84 1.35 7.99
CA SER A 56 -2.96 2.09 8.90
C SER A 56 -1.47 1.90 8.61
N GLU A 57 -1.08 0.74 8.10
CA GLU A 57 0.31 0.38 7.80
C GLU A 57 0.92 1.26 6.70
N VAL A 58 0.08 1.90 5.87
CA VAL A 58 0.55 2.86 4.86
C VAL A 58 1.28 4.04 5.51
N ALA A 59 0.78 4.55 6.63
CA ALA A 59 1.44 5.65 7.36
C ALA A 59 2.80 5.22 7.89
N THR A 60 2.92 3.99 8.40
CA THR A 60 4.19 3.40 8.86
C THR A 60 5.19 3.30 7.71
N LEU A 61 4.74 2.86 6.53
CA LEU A 61 5.62 2.78 5.36
C LEU A 61 6.05 4.16 4.84
N VAL A 62 5.19 5.18 4.91
CA VAL A 62 5.57 6.56 4.55
C VAL A 62 6.67 7.06 5.49
N ASP A 63 6.56 6.84 6.80
CA ASP A 63 7.60 7.22 7.75
C ASP A 63 8.92 6.45 7.54
N GLY A 64 8.84 5.17 7.16
CA GLY A 64 10.00 4.37 6.77
C GLY A 64 10.63 4.85 5.46
N ALA A 65 9.80 5.19 4.48
CA ALA A 65 10.25 5.70 3.19
C ALA A 65 11.03 7.03 3.31
N GLU A 66 10.60 7.93 4.22
CA GLU A 66 11.33 9.18 4.46
C GLU A 66 12.76 8.92 5.00
N LYS A 67 12.95 7.88 5.82
CA LYS A 67 14.28 7.49 6.31
C LYS A 67 15.13 6.93 5.15
N LEU A 68 14.57 6.01 4.35
CA LEU A 68 15.27 5.46 3.18
C LEU A 68 15.66 6.54 2.17
N LYS A 69 14.80 7.52 1.96
CA LYS A 69 15.11 8.69 1.10
C LYS A 69 16.27 9.51 1.65
N ALA A 70 16.37 9.69 2.96
CA ALA A 70 17.50 10.37 3.58
C ALA A 70 18.83 9.63 3.35
N ASP A 71 18.77 8.29 3.21
CA ASP A 71 19.91 7.44 2.85
C ASP A 71 20.15 7.36 1.33
N GLY A 72 19.41 8.13 0.53
CA GLY A 72 19.58 8.21 -0.92
C GLY A 72 18.84 7.13 -1.73
N VAL A 73 17.97 6.32 -1.10
CA VAL A 73 17.20 5.28 -1.78
C VAL A 73 15.95 5.89 -2.44
N LYS A 74 15.70 5.54 -3.70
CA LYS A 74 14.48 5.93 -4.42
C LYS A 74 13.32 5.03 -4.04
N VAL A 75 12.37 5.57 -3.28
CA VAL A 75 11.27 4.78 -2.73
C VAL A 75 9.93 5.25 -3.30
N ARG A 76 9.11 4.27 -3.70
CA ARG A 76 7.68 4.48 -3.97
C ARG A 76 6.87 3.81 -2.88
N VAL A 77 5.83 4.48 -2.37
CA VAL A 77 4.85 3.91 -1.43
C VAL A 77 3.51 3.78 -2.12
N VAL A 78 2.90 2.60 -2.03
CA VAL A 78 1.61 2.25 -2.64
C VAL A 78 0.62 1.86 -1.56
N SER A 79 -0.55 2.49 -1.57
CA SER A 79 -1.70 2.07 -0.79
C SER A 79 -2.51 1.05 -1.58
N VAL A 80 -2.85 -0.07 -0.94
CA VAL A 80 -3.62 -1.18 -1.55
C VAL A 80 -4.91 -1.41 -0.74
N PRO A 81 -5.91 -0.55 -0.85
CA PRO A 81 -7.19 -0.75 -0.16
C PRO A 81 -7.97 -1.98 -0.65
N SER A 82 -7.77 -2.42 -1.90
CA SER A 82 -8.44 -3.61 -2.45
C SER A 82 -7.59 -4.27 -3.54
N GLU A 83 -6.97 -5.40 -3.21
CA GLU A 83 -6.21 -6.18 -4.18
C GLU A 83 -7.06 -6.65 -5.35
N GLY A 84 -8.30 -7.10 -5.09
CA GLY A 84 -9.20 -7.58 -6.13
C GLY A 84 -9.52 -6.51 -7.16
N LEU A 85 -9.91 -5.31 -6.73
CA LEU A 85 -10.16 -4.18 -7.64
C LEU A 85 -8.90 -3.78 -8.43
N PHE A 86 -7.73 -3.88 -7.83
CA PHE A 86 -6.48 -3.58 -8.52
C PHE A 86 -6.15 -4.62 -9.61
N ARG A 87 -6.42 -5.89 -9.35
CA ARG A 87 -6.23 -6.96 -10.34
C ARG A 87 -7.18 -6.85 -11.51
N ASP A 88 -8.37 -6.27 -11.31
CA ASP A 88 -9.35 -6.00 -12.36
C ASP A 88 -8.97 -4.80 -13.27
N GLN A 89 -7.94 -4.01 -12.88
CA GLN A 89 -7.46 -2.90 -13.71
C GLN A 89 -6.69 -3.38 -14.94
N SER A 90 -6.54 -2.49 -15.93
CA SER A 90 -5.71 -2.77 -17.10
C SER A 90 -4.26 -3.05 -16.71
N LYS A 91 -3.56 -3.84 -17.53
CA LYS A 91 -2.14 -4.16 -17.31
C LYS A 91 -1.26 -2.93 -17.28
N GLU A 92 -1.59 -1.93 -18.11
CA GLU A 92 -0.88 -0.64 -18.14
C GLU A 92 -0.99 0.09 -16.81
N TYR A 93 -2.20 0.11 -16.20
CA TYR A 93 -2.38 0.71 -14.88
C TYR A 93 -1.64 -0.07 -13.80
N GLN A 94 -1.76 -1.40 -13.79
CA GLN A 94 -1.05 -2.24 -12.84
C GLN A 94 0.46 -2.00 -12.92
N GLN A 95 1.03 -1.94 -14.11
CA GLN A 95 2.46 -1.65 -14.34
C GLN A 95 2.86 -0.23 -13.95
N SER A 96 1.99 0.74 -14.12
CA SER A 96 2.26 2.12 -13.70
C SER A 96 2.38 2.27 -12.19
N VAL A 97 1.63 1.47 -11.42
CA VAL A 97 1.63 1.48 -9.96
C VAL A 97 2.70 0.54 -9.40
N LEU A 98 2.74 -0.70 -9.88
CA LEU A 98 3.65 -1.78 -9.45
C LEU A 98 4.45 -2.31 -10.66
N PRO A 99 5.45 -1.57 -11.15
CA PRO A 99 6.27 -2.01 -12.27
C PRO A 99 6.98 -3.34 -11.98
N CYS A 100 7.12 -4.17 -13.02
CA CYS A 100 7.94 -5.37 -12.97
C CYS A 100 9.42 -5.02 -12.80
N GLY A 101 10.20 -5.96 -12.22
CA GLY A 101 11.65 -5.81 -12.08
C GLY A 101 12.10 -4.86 -10.96
N VAL A 102 11.17 -4.27 -10.21
CA VAL A 102 11.48 -3.48 -9.01
C VAL A 102 11.17 -4.33 -7.77
N PRO A 103 12.12 -4.49 -6.83
CA PRO A 103 11.89 -5.17 -5.56
C PRO A 103 10.71 -4.56 -4.80
N LYS A 104 9.91 -5.41 -4.16
CA LYS A 104 8.71 -5.00 -3.43
C LYS A 104 8.75 -5.50 -2.00
N PHE A 105 8.35 -4.65 -1.07
CA PHE A 105 8.16 -5.00 0.32
C PHE A 105 6.72 -4.71 0.74
N GLY A 106 6.04 -5.73 1.26
CA GLY A 106 4.68 -5.64 1.78
C GLY A 106 4.65 -5.53 3.29
N LEU A 107 3.79 -4.68 3.83
CA LEU A 107 3.52 -4.61 5.26
C LEU A 107 2.02 -4.79 5.51
N THR A 108 1.68 -5.72 6.41
CA THR A 108 0.30 -5.98 6.80
C THR A 108 0.20 -6.33 8.27
N SER A 109 -0.85 -5.86 8.93
CA SER A 109 -1.23 -6.34 10.28
C SER A 109 -1.99 -7.67 10.24
N GLY A 110 -2.24 -8.21 9.05
CA GLY A 110 -2.85 -9.51 8.81
C GLY A 110 -1.86 -10.55 8.29
N LEU A 111 -2.39 -11.60 7.67
CA LEU A 111 -1.58 -12.67 7.11
C LEU A 111 -0.78 -12.20 5.89
N PRO A 112 0.52 -12.52 5.79
CA PRO A 112 1.37 -12.15 4.65
C PRO A 112 0.82 -12.58 3.29
N VAL A 113 0.10 -13.68 3.22
CA VAL A 113 -0.49 -14.22 1.99
C VAL A 113 -1.42 -13.21 1.28
N THR A 114 -2.00 -12.27 2.00
CA THR A 114 -2.89 -11.24 1.43
C THR A 114 -2.19 -10.31 0.44
N LEU A 115 -0.88 -10.15 0.56
CA LEU A 115 -0.07 -9.30 -0.33
C LEU A 115 0.83 -10.10 -1.28
N ALA A 116 0.91 -11.43 -1.11
CA ALA A 116 1.86 -12.28 -1.85
C ALA A 116 1.75 -12.13 -3.37
N GLY A 117 0.53 -12.04 -3.87
CA GLY A 117 0.30 -11.90 -5.30
C GLY A 117 0.66 -10.54 -5.90
N LEU A 118 0.90 -9.53 -5.08
CA LEU A 118 1.34 -8.19 -5.50
C LEU A 118 2.85 -8.00 -5.32
N VAL A 119 3.40 -8.59 -4.27
CA VAL A 119 4.83 -8.50 -3.95
C VAL A 119 5.65 -9.38 -4.90
N GLY A 120 5.13 -10.56 -5.25
CA GLY A 120 5.81 -11.51 -6.11
C GLY A 120 6.84 -12.37 -5.34
N CYS A 121 7.53 -13.25 -6.06
CA CYS A 121 8.48 -14.19 -5.48
C CYS A 121 9.82 -13.57 -5.07
N ASP A 122 10.15 -12.41 -5.63
CA ASP A 122 11.43 -11.72 -5.37
C ASP A 122 11.32 -10.63 -4.29
N GLY A 123 10.15 -10.52 -3.64
CA GLY A 123 9.90 -9.54 -2.61
C GLY A 123 9.65 -10.16 -1.24
N GLU A 124 9.59 -9.31 -0.23
CA GLU A 124 9.34 -9.71 1.15
C GLU A 124 8.05 -9.13 1.70
N ILE A 125 7.43 -9.82 2.65
CA ILE A 125 6.24 -9.36 3.34
C ILE A 125 6.43 -9.54 4.85
N ALA A 126 6.32 -8.44 5.58
CA ALA A 126 6.17 -8.48 7.03
C ALA A 126 4.67 -8.51 7.38
N GLY A 127 4.29 -9.41 8.26
CA GLY A 127 2.91 -9.58 8.70
C GLY A 127 2.83 -10.47 9.94
N LEU A 128 1.61 -10.77 10.37
CA LEU A 128 1.36 -11.68 11.49
C LEU A 128 0.95 -13.05 10.95
N ASP A 129 1.54 -14.08 11.49
CA ASP A 129 1.22 -15.50 11.18
C ASP A 129 0.29 -16.12 12.24
N HIS A 130 -0.14 -15.33 13.20
CA HIS A 130 -1.02 -15.73 14.29
C HIS A 130 -2.10 -14.68 14.56
N PHE A 131 -3.14 -15.05 15.29
CA PHE A 131 -4.15 -14.13 15.77
C PHE A 131 -3.57 -13.14 16.79
N GLY A 132 -4.02 -11.88 16.71
CA GLY A 132 -3.71 -10.87 17.71
C GLY A 132 -4.42 -11.16 19.04
N TYR A 133 -4.01 -10.43 20.07
CA TYR A 133 -4.60 -10.51 21.40
C TYR A 133 -5.49 -9.30 21.66
N SER A 134 -6.64 -9.54 22.30
CA SER A 134 -7.47 -8.44 22.81
C SER A 134 -6.99 -8.12 24.22
N ALA A 135 -6.44 -6.94 24.41
CA ALA A 135 -5.99 -6.44 25.69
C ALA A 135 -6.26 -4.94 25.83
N PRO A 136 -6.37 -4.39 27.06
CA PRO A 136 -6.33 -2.96 27.26
C PRO A 136 -5.03 -2.39 26.69
N ALA A 137 -5.13 -1.19 26.10
CA ALA A 137 -3.93 -0.46 25.71
C ALA A 137 -3.13 -0.10 26.98
N GLY A 138 -1.93 -0.64 27.08
CA GLY A 138 -0.98 -0.35 28.15
C GLY A 138 -0.15 0.89 27.85
#